data_35142b9da75cb37cc3a6c31e03df9dc9
#
_entry.id   35142b9da75cb37cc3a6c31e03df9dc9
#
_cell.length_a   1.000
_cell.length_b   1.000
_cell.length_c   1.000
_cell.angle_alpha   90.00
_cell.angle_beta   90.00
_cell.angle_gamma   90.00
#
_symmetry.space_group_name_H-M   'P 1'
#
loop_
_entity.id
_entity.type
_entity.pdbx_description
1 polymer ?
#
loop_
_entity_poly.entity_id
_entity_poly.type
_entity_poly.pdbx_seq_one_letter_code
_entity_poly.pdbx_strand_id
1 'polypeptide(L)'
;HAQSVAGCYGDRNVKTPALDDLAKRGVRFDNAYCASPICVPSRMSMLTAQHPSKQRCWTNDDHLASDAPTWLHALGAAGLYPELIGRMHAMGPDQMHGYAHREVGDHSPNWGGVPRHDMGVLNGTNDPQGHSLVACGAGQSAYELKDCDVTAATIEALDRIARECRPFCLTVGLMLPHAP
;
A
#
# COMPACT_ATOMS: atom_id res chain seq x y z
N HIS A 1 -2.41 -7.10 7.21
CA HIS A 1 -2.39 -8.16 8.23
C HIS A 1 -3.80 -8.52 8.65
N ALA A 2 -4.07 -9.80 8.77
CA ALA A 2 -5.29 -10.24 9.44
C ALA A 2 -5.13 -10.04 10.96
N GLN A 3 -6.22 -9.70 11.62
CA GLN A 3 -6.25 -9.53 13.09
C GLN A 3 -5.69 -10.77 13.81
N SER A 4 -6.03 -11.96 13.34
CA SER A 4 -5.63 -13.23 13.93
C SER A 4 -4.13 -13.56 13.85
N VAL A 5 -3.34 -12.79 13.12
CA VAL A 5 -1.89 -13.03 12.92
C VAL A 5 -1.04 -11.86 13.43
N ALA A 6 -1.46 -11.19 14.49
CA ALA A 6 -0.70 -10.13 15.14
C ALA A 6 -0.64 -10.34 16.65
N GLY A 7 0.54 -10.16 17.25
CA GLY A 7 0.76 -10.37 18.68
C GLY A 7 -0.13 -9.53 19.57
N CYS A 8 -0.38 -8.26 19.21
CA CYS A 8 -1.29 -7.37 19.95
C CYS A 8 -2.75 -7.83 19.95
N TYR A 9 -3.14 -8.77 19.11
CA TYR A 9 -4.45 -9.44 19.12
C TYR A 9 -4.40 -10.86 19.68
N GLY A 10 -3.26 -11.27 20.23
CA GLY A 10 -3.13 -12.54 20.98
C GLY A 10 -2.49 -13.69 20.20
N ASP A 11 -2.04 -13.49 18.95
CA ASP A 11 -1.27 -14.52 18.26
C ASP A 11 0.08 -14.73 18.95
N ARG A 12 0.45 -16.01 19.16
CA ARG A 12 1.69 -16.40 19.85
C ARG A 12 2.77 -16.91 18.91
N ASN A 13 2.42 -17.20 17.68
CA ASN A 13 3.33 -17.78 16.69
C ASN A 13 4.01 -16.70 15.87
N VAL A 14 3.24 -15.72 15.40
CA VAL A 14 3.75 -14.60 14.61
C VAL A 14 4.29 -13.52 15.55
N LYS A 15 5.52 -13.12 15.31
CA LYS A 15 6.19 -12.07 16.08
C LYS A 15 6.03 -10.73 15.37
N THR A 16 5.27 -9.82 15.98
CA THR A 16 4.99 -8.47 15.46
C THR A 16 5.41 -7.36 16.45
N PRO A 17 6.69 -7.33 16.89
CA PRO A 17 7.09 -6.48 18.01
C PRO A 17 6.84 -4.99 17.79
N ALA A 18 7.03 -4.49 16.56
CA ALA A 18 6.77 -3.07 16.23
C ALA A 18 5.27 -2.72 16.29
N LEU A 19 4.40 -3.62 15.77
CA LEU A 19 2.95 -3.44 15.86
C LEU A 19 2.45 -3.55 17.30
N ASP A 20 3.03 -4.48 18.07
CA ASP A 20 2.69 -4.69 19.47
C ASP A 20 3.08 -3.46 20.31
N ASP A 21 4.22 -2.85 20.04
CA ASP A 21 4.66 -1.63 20.71
C ASP A 21 3.79 -0.43 20.31
N LEU A 22 3.44 -0.30 19.03
CA LEU A 22 2.51 0.73 18.55
C LEU A 22 1.13 0.59 19.23
N ALA A 23 0.62 -0.63 19.35
CA ALA A 23 -0.66 -0.89 20.02
C ALA A 23 -0.64 -0.53 21.52
N LYS A 24 0.50 -0.69 22.21
CA LYS A 24 0.66 -0.27 23.62
C LYS A 24 0.64 1.25 23.78
N ARG A 25 1.12 1.99 22.82
CA ARG A 25 1.25 3.46 22.86
C ARG A 25 0.09 4.19 22.17
N GLY A 26 -0.72 3.46 21.40
CA GLY A 26 -1.79 4.00 20.58
C GLY A 26 -3.14 3.40 20.90
N VAL A 27 -3.97 3.31 19.86
CA VAL A 27 -5.32 2.73 19.93
C VAL A 27 -5.36 1.48 19.07
N ARG A 28 -5.84 0.37 19.66
CA ARG A 28 -6.14 -0.87 18.95
C ARG A 28 -7.63 -0.95 18.66
N PHE A 29 -7.99 -1.15 17.40
CA PHE A 29 -9.38 -1.31 16.98
C PHE A 29 -9.72 -2.79 16.86
N ASP A 30 -10.62 -3.28 17.70
CA ASP A 30 -11.06 -4.68 17.67
C ASP A 30 -12.06 -4.94 16.54
N ASN A 31 -12.78 -3.91 16.10
CA ASN A 31 -13.79 -3.97 15.04
C ASN A 31 -13.52 -2.90 13.98
N ALA A 32 -12.59 -3.16 13.08
CA ALA A 32 -12.30 -2.32 11.94
C ALA A 32 -12.76 -3.01 10.65
N TYR A 33 -13.47 -2.27 9.79
CA TYR A 33 -14.05 -2.79 8.55
C TYR A 33 -13.58 -1.95 7.37
N CYS A 34 -13.25 -2.60 6.25
CA CYS A 34 -13.03 -1.92 4.98
C CYS A 34 -14.31 -1.90 4.14
N ALA A 35 -14.40 -0.94 3.22
CA ALA A 35 -15.58 -0.80 2.35
C ALA A 35 -15.69 -1.93 1.31
N SER A 36 -14.59 -2.64 1.01
CA SER A 36 -14.52 -3.78 0.10
C SER A 36 -13.32 -4.65 0.45
N PRO A 37 -13.41 -5.99 0.32
CA PRO A 37 -12.27 -6.88 0.56
C PRO A 37 -11.33 -7.01 -0.65
N ILE A 38 -11.41 -6.11 -1.63
CA ILE A 38 -10.61 -6.10 -2.87
C ILE A 38 -9.74 -4.83 -2.89
N CYS A 39 -8.51 -4.93 -3.40
CA CYS A 39 -7.48 -3.89 -3.27
C CYS A 39 -7.93 -2.53 -3.80
N VAL A 40 -8.25 -2.41 -5.10
CA VAL A 40 -8.58 -1.12 -5.73
C VAL A 40 -9.83 -0.51 -5.13
N PRO A 41 -10.97 -1.22 -5.03
CA PRO A 41 -12.17 -0.66 -4.41
C PRO A 41 -11.94 -0.15 -2.98
N SER A 42 -11.21 -0.93 -2.16
CA SER A 42 -10.91 -0.55 -0.78
C SER A 42 -10.03 0.69 -0.70
N ARG A 43 -8.95 0.75 -1.50
CA ARG A 43 -8.01 1.86 -1.50
C ARG A 43 -8.63 3.14 -2.03
N MET A 44 -9.40 3.06 -3.08
CA MET A 44 -10.11 4.22 -3.64
C MET A 44 -11.18 4.72 -2.67
N SER A 45 -11.86 3.81 -1.94
CA SER A 45 -12.77 4.20 -0.84
C SER A 45 -12.04 4.94 0.28
N MET A 46 -10.85 4.48 0.65
CA MET A 46 -10.01 5.14 1.65
C MET A 46 -9.60 6.55 1.18
N LEU A 47 -9.22 6.72 -0.09
CA LEU A 47 -8.81 8.02 -0.63
C LEU A 47 -9.95 9.01 -0.75
N THR A 48 -11.14 8.55 -1.14
CA THR A 48 -12.31 9.41 -1.41
C THR A 48 -13.27 9.55 -0.23
N ALA A 49 -13.13 8.72 0.81
CA ALA A 49 -14.10 8.53 1.89
C ALA A 49 -15.51 8.15 1.36
N GLN A 50 -15.58 7.46 0.23
CA GLN A 50 -16.82 7.03 -0.40
C GLN A 50 -16.87 5.53 -0.61
N HIS A 51 -18.07 4.95 -0.58
CA HIS A 51 -18.29 3.55 -0.91
C HIS A 51 -18.01 3.26 -2.41
N PRO A 52 -17.61 2.02 -2.75
CA PRO A 52 -17.39 1.60 -4.14
C PRO A 52 -18.56 1.91 -5.09
N SER A 53 -19.80 1.84 -4.58
CA SER A 53 -21.02 2.16 -5.34
C SER A 53 -21.08 3.62 -5.82
N LYS A 54 -20.43 4.56 -5.12
CA LYS A 54 -20.41 5.97 -5.52
C LYS A 54 -19.23 6.27 -6.44
N GLN A 55 -18.07 5.72 -6.15
CA GLN A 55 -16.85 5.94 -6.94
C GLN A 55 -16.73 5.04 -8.17
N ARG A 56 -17.64 4.04 -8.30
CA ARG A 56 -17.72 3.08 -9.41
C ARG A 56 -16.47 2.22 -9.62
N CYS A 57 -15.72 1.94 -8.55
CA CYS A 57 -14.63 0.98 -8.55
C CYS A 57 -15.09 -0.29 -7.81
N TRP A 58 -15.32 -1.37 -8.54
CA TRP A 58 -15.87 -2.63 -8.02
C TRP A 58 -14.83 -3.74 -7.99
N THR A 59 -13.87 -3.68 -8.92
CA THR A 59 -12.86 -4.70 -9.14
C THR A 59 -11.47 -4.07 -9.21
N ASN A 60 -10.43 -4.89 -9.32
CA ASN A 60 -9.07 -4.40 -9.53
C ASN A 60 -8.81 -3.91 -10.97
N ASP A 61 -9.75 -4.10 -11.89
CA ASP A 61 -9.64 -3.62 -13.27
C ASP A 61 -10.28 -2.22 -13.44
N ASP A 62 -11.03 -1.77 -12.43
CA ASP A 62 -11.61 -0.44 -12.42
C ASP A 62 -10.59 0.62 -12.00
N HIS A 63 -10.85 1.86 -12.35
CA HIS A 63 -10.02 3.00 -11.95
C HIS A 63 -10.88 4.15 -11.42
N LEU A 64 -10.31 4.89 -10.48
CA LEU A 64 -10.91 6.11 -9.98
C LEU A 64 -10.78 7.21 -11.05
N ALA A 65 -11.84 7.97 -11.28
CA ALA A 65 -11.80 9.12 -12.19
C ALA A 65 -10.73 10.13 -11.70
N SER A 66 -9.96 10.69 -12.64
CA SER A 66 -8.85 11.60 -12.31
C SER A 66 -9.31 12.92 -11.67
N ASP A 67 -10.57 13.29 -11.88
CA ASP A 67 -11.21 14.48 -11.28
C ASP A 67 -11.89 14.18 -9.93
N ALA A 68 -11.85 12.93 -9.46
CA ALA A 68 -12.44 12.56 -8.18
C ALA A 68 -11.69 13.24 -7.01
N PRO A 69 -12.37 14.01 -6.16
CA PRO A 69 -11.74 14.63 -5.02
C PRO A 69 -11.35 13.57 -3.98
N THR A 70 -10.15 13.71 -3.44
CA THR A 70 -9.63 12.89 -2.36
C THR A 70 -9.26 13.76 -1.16
N TRP A 71 -9.13 13.16 0.02
CA TRP A 71 -8.66 13.90 1.20
C TRP A 71 -7.22 14.42 1.02
N LEU A 72 -6.43 13.83 0.14
CA LEU A 72 -5.08 14.30 -0.21
C LEU A 72 -5.12 15.66 -0.91
N HIS A 73 -6.09 15.88 -1.81
CA HIS A 73 -6.30 17.18 -2.43
C HIS A 73 -6.65 18.26 -1.38
N ALA A 74 -7.46 17.90 -0.38
CA ALA A 74 -7.77 18.81 0.71
C ALA A 74 -6.53 19.17 1.54
N LEU A 75 -5.66 18.19 1.82
CA LEU A 75 -4.38 18.45 2.49
C LEU A 75 -3.46 19.33 1.64
N GLY A 76 -3.37 19.06 0.33
CA GLY A 76 -2.60 19.89 -0.61
C GLY A 76 -3.10 21.33 -0.62
N ALA A 77 -4.41 21.53 -0.67
CA ALA A 77 -5.02 22.87 -0.59
C ALA A 77 -4.75 23.58 0.76
N ALA A 78 -4.54 22.82 1.83
CA ALA A 78 -4.14 23.34 3.15
C ALA A 78 -2.62 23.58 3.28
N GLY A 79 -1.85 23.40 2.22
CA GLY A 79 -0.41 23.65 2.18
C GLY A 79 0.46 22.48 2.65
N LEU A 80 -0.09 21.30 2.84
CA LEU A 80 0.71 20.09 3.07
C LEU A 80 1.19 19.53 1.73
N TYR A 81 2.23 18.70 1.81
CA TYR A 81 2.79 18.02 0.65
C TYR A 81 2.65 16.50 0.84
N PRO A 82 1.50 15.90 0.42
CA PRO A 82 1.28 14.47 0.60
C PRO A 82 2.24 13.65 -0.26
N GLU A 83 2.93 12.69 0.35
CA GLU A 83 3.88 11.80 -0.32
C GLU A 83 3.44 10.35 -0.22
N LEU A 84 3.71 9.59 -1.26
CA LEU A 84 3.50 8.16 -1.35
C LEU A 84 4.82 7.44 -1.61
N ILE A 85 5.16 6.49 -0.77
CA ILE A 85 6.26 5.56 -1.01
C ILE A 85 5.70 4.15 -1.10
N GLY A 86 5.93 3.51 -2.24
CA GLY A 86 5.47 2.16 -2.50
C GLY A 86 4.08 2.07 -3.11
N ARG A 87 3.34 1.03 -2.71
CA ARG A 87 2.11 0.61 -3.39
C ARG A 87 0.87 1.38 -2.93
N MET A 88 0.14 1.94 -3.90
CA MET A 88 -1.25 2.38 -3.71
C MET A 88 -2.23 1.62 -4.61
N HIS A 89 -1.74 0.94 -5.65
CA HIS A 89 -2.56 0.20 -6.61
C HIS A 89 -3.62 1.08 -7.27
N ALA A 90 -3.27 2.32 -7.56
CA ALA A 90 -4.09 3.20 -8.37
C ALA A 90 -4.07 2.71 -9.81
N MET A 91 -5.23 2.29 -10.32
CA MET A 91 -5.38 1.85 -11.71
C MET A 91 -5.67 3.04 -12.62
N GLY A 92 -5.33 2.92 -13.90
CA GLY A 92 -5.58 3.95 -14.91
C GLY A 92 -4.48 5.01 -15.03
N PRO A 93 -4.72 6.07 -15.79
CA PRO A 93 -3.69 7.07 -16.13
C PRO A 93 -3.27 7.95 -14.95
N ASP A 94 -4.18 8.24 -14.03
CA ASP A 94 -3.84 8.99 -12.82
C ASP A 94 -3.32 8.05 -11.74
N GLN A 95 -2.03 8.17 -11.47
CA GLN A 95 -1.33 7.38 -10.46
C GLN A 95 -1.11 8.17 -9.16
N MET A 96 -1.55 9.41 -9.11
CA MET A 96 -1.28 10.34 -8.01
C MET A 96 -2.49 10.58 -7.12
N HIS A 97 -3.67 10.82 -7.66
CA HIS A 97 -4.91 11.07 -6.93
C HIS A 97 -4.77 12.04 -5.74
N GLY A 98 -3.95 13.09 -5.91
CA GLY A 98 -3.71 14.09 -4.88
C GLY A 98 -2.39 13.93 -4.11
N TYR A 99 -1.62 12.87 -4.33
CA TYR A 99 -0.23 12.84 -3.89
C TYR A 99 0.60 13.82 -4.70
N ALA A 100 1.43 14.60 -4.05
CA ALA A 100 2.33 15.55 -4.69
C ALA A 100 3.65 14.89 -5.14
N HIS A 101 4.04 13.81 -4.48
CA HIS A 101 5.22 13.01 -4.80
C HIS A 101 4.94 11.53 -4.63
N ARG A 102 5.55 10.72 -5.51
CA ARG A 102 5.49 9.26 -5.43
C ARG A 102 6.85 8.65 -5.75
N GLU A 103 7.26 7.71 -4.90
CA GLU A 103 8.53 7.01 -5.01
C GLU A 103 8.33 5.50 -4.83
N VAL A 104 9.23 4.68 -5.40
CA VAL A 104 9.13 3.21 -5.39
C VAL A 104 7.71 2.76 -5.74
N GLY A 105 7.24 3.06 -6.94
CA GLY A 105 5.87 2.80 -7.40
C GLY A 105 5.39 1.36 -7.26
N ASP A 106 4.31 0.98 -7.90
CA ASP A 106 3.80 -0.39 -7.87
C ASP A 106 4.73 -1.37 -8.62
N HIS A 107 4.74 -2.64 -8.21
CA HIS A 107 5.59 -3.69 -8.80
C HIS A 107 5.13 -4.13 -10.20
N SER A 108 3.89 -3.86 -10.54
CA SER A 108 3.31 -4.17 -11.85
C SER A 108 2.64 -2.94 -12.43
N PRO A 109 2.55 -2.86 -13.76
CA PRO A 109 1.86 -1.75 -14.39
C PRO A 109 0.39 -1.75 -13.98
N ASN A 110 -0.08 -0.58 -13.58
CA ASN A 110 -1.46 -0.36 -13.19
C ASN A 110 -2.28 0.27 -14.32
N TRP A 111 -1.72 0.28 -15.52
CA TRP A 111 -2.36 0.83 -16.71
C TRP A 111 -2.07 -0.05 -17.92
N GLY A 112 -3.10 -0.26 -18.76
CA GLY A 112 -2.99 -1.12 -19.92
C GLY A 112 -1.90 -0.69 -20.91
N GLY A 113 -1.18 -1.67 -21.47
CA GLY A 113 -0.10 -1.45 -22.43
C GLY A 113 1.27 -1.19 -21.82
N VAL A 114 1.39 -1.03 -20.52
CA VAL A 114 2.70 -0.95 -19.86
C VAL A 114 3.17 -2.37 -19.50
N PRO A 115 4.34 -2.82 -19.98
CA PRO A 115 4.85 -4.13 -19.63
C PRO A 115 5.16 -4.22 -18.13
N ARG A 116 5.06 -5.42 -17.56
CA ARG A 116 5.53 -5.69 -16.20
C ARG A 116 7.02 -5.38 -16.11
N HIS A 117 7.41 -4.83 -14.98
CA HIS A 117 8.84 -4.68 -14.68
C HIS A 117 9.49 -6.05 -14.62
N ASP A 118 10.56 -6.26 -15.39
CA ASP A 118 11.31 -7.51 -15.38
C ASP A 118 12.17 -7.59 -14.11
N MET A 119 11.82 -8.50 -13.23
CA MET A 119 12.54 -8.78 -11.98
C MET A 119 13.45 -10.01 -12.11
N GLY A 120 13.75 -10.44 -13.33
CA GLY A 120 14.64 -11.57 -13.61
C GLY A 120 14.14 -12.88 -12.99
N VAL A 121 14.99 -13.55 -12.25
CA VAL A 121 14.69 -14.83 -11.62
C VAL A 121 13.55 -14.78 -10.59
N LEU A 122 13.18 -13.59 -10.13
CA LEU A 122 12.10 -13.41 -9.17
C LEU A 122 10.72 -13.21 -9.82
N ASN A 123 10.62 -13.15 -11.15
CA ASN A 123 9.35 -12.95 -11.85
C ASN A 123 8.27 -13.98 -11.48
N GLY A 124 8.65 -15.24 -11.29
CA GLY A 124 7.74 -16.31 -10.92
C GLY A 124 7.31 -16.32 -9.44
N THR A 125 7.94 -15.52 -8.60
CA THR A 125 7.67 -15.51 -7.15
C THR A 125 6.46 -14.65 -6.75
N ASN A 126 5.89 -13.93 -7.70
CA ASN A 126 4.71 -13.06 -7.51
C ASN A 126 3.54 -13.46 -8.43
N ASP A 127 3.52 -14.69 -8.92
CA ASP A 127 2.43 -15.18 -9.77
C ASP A 127 1.22 -15.56 -8.92
N PRO A 128 0.07 -14.87 -9.06
CA PRO A 128 -1.14 -15.18 -8.31
C PRO A 128 -1.83 -16.47 -8.77
N GLN A 129 -1.35 -17.13 -9.84
CA GLN A 129 -2.01 -18.27 -10.47
C GLN A 129 -1.58 -19.64 -9.92
N GLY A 130 -1.04 -19.69 -8.72
CA GLY A 130 -0.83 -20.95 -8.01
C GLY A 130 0.59 -21.51 -8.00
N HIS A 131 1.56 -20.85 -8.64
CA HIS A 131 2.96 -21.28 -8.57
C HIS A 131 3.49 -21.23 -7.12
N SER A 132 3.02 -20.29 -6.31
CA SER A 132 3.36 -20.19 -4.89
C SER A 132 2.88 -21.38 -4.05
N LEU A 133 1.87 -22.11 -4.50
CA LEU A 133 1.41 -23.34 -3.85
C LEU A 133 2.29 -24.54 -4.22
N VAL A 134 2.96 -24.50 -5.36
CA VAL A 134 3.80 -25.59 -5.89
C VAL A 134 5.27 -25.36 -5.53
N ALA A 135 5.72 -24.11 -5.47
CA ALA A 135 7.09 -23.72 -5.21
C ALA A 135 7.16 -22.78 -4.02
N CYS A 136 7.00 -23.31 -2.81
CA CYS A 136 7.21 -22.56 -1.57
C CYS A 136 8.49 -23.01 -0.88
N GLY A 137 9.16 -22.12 -0.17
CA GLY A 137 10.40 -22.43 0.54
C GLY A 137 11.03 -21.21 1.20
N ALA A 138 12.22 -21.41 1.75
CA ALA A 138 13.05 -20.31 2.24
C ALA A 138 13.75 -19.61 1.07
N GLY A 139 13.80 -18.29 1.08
CA GLY A 139 14.43 -17.50 0.04
C GLY A 139 13.86 -16.08 -0.02
N GLN A 140 14.23 -15.36 -1.06
CA GLN A 140 13.77 -13.99 -1.31
C GLN A 140 12.71 -14.01 -2.43
N SER A 141 11.61 -13.30 -2.21
CA SER A 141 10.58 -13.08 -3.23
C SER A 141 10.68 -11.68 -3.83
N ALA A 142 10.05 -11.48 -4.98
CA ALA A 142 9.93 -10.17 -5.61
C ALA A 142 9.23 -9.15 -4.68
N TYR A 143 8.26 -9.59 -3.90
CA TYR A 143 7.55 -8.73 -2.96
C TYR A 143 8.42 -8.31 -1.78
N GLU A 144 9.25 -9.22 -1.28
CA GLU A 144 10.20 -8.91 -0.21
C GLU A 144 11.26 -7.91 -0.67
N LEU A 145 11.84 -8.12 -1.87
CA LEU A 145 12.81 -7.18 -2.45
C LEU A 145 12.19 -5.78 -2.58
N LYS A 146 10.97 -5.71 -3.11
CA LYS A 146 10.26 -4.44 -3.21
C LYS A 146 10.04 -3.78 -1.86
N ASP A 147 9.67 -4.53 -0.84
CA ASP A 147 9.45 -3.97 0.50
C ASP A 147 10.76 -3.51 1.16
N CYS A 148 11.90 -4.09 0.80
CA CYS A 148 13.21 -3.56 1.16
C CYS A 148 13.44 -2.16 0.54
N ASP A 149 13.14 -1.99 -0.75
CA ASP A 149 13.26 -0.70 -1.44
C ASP A 149 12.32 0.35 -0.83
N VAL A 150 11.05 -0.03 -0.59
CA VAL A 150 10.06 0.84 0.07
C VAL A 150 10.54 1.25 1.46
N THR A 151 11.11 0.32 2.22
CA THR A 151 11.62 0.59 3.56
C THR A 151 12.80 1.57 3.52
N ALA A 152 13.77 1.36 2.63
CA ALA A 152 14.92 2.24 2.47
C ALA A 152 14.48 3.67 2.09
N ALA A 153 13.64 3.81 1.06
CA ALA A 153 13.12 5.11 0.64
C ALA A 153 12.29 5.79 1.75
N THR A 154 11.55 5.01 2.55
CA THR A 154 10.78 5.55 3.68
C THR A 154 11.70 6.14 4.75
N ILE A 155 12.79 5.47 5.08
CA ILE A 155 13.78 5.97 6.06
C ILE A 155 14.40 7.27 5.56
N GLU A 156 14.83 7.33 4.29
CA GLU A 156 15.38 8.53 3.67
C GLU A 156 14.38 9.70 3.68
N ALA A 157 13.11 9.42 3.36
CA ALA A 157 12.05 10.44 3.40
C ALA A 157 11.82 10.96 4.83
N LEU A 158 11.77 10.09 5.83
CA LEU A 158 11.61 10.49 7.24
C LEU A 158 12.79 11.33 7.73
N ASP A 159 14.02 10.98 7.35
CA ASP A 159 15.20 11.76 7.68
C ASP A 159 15.18 13.15 7.03
N ARG A 160 14.72 13.24 5.79
CA ARG A 160 14.52 14.52 5.10
C ARG A 160 13.45 15.37 5.77
N ILE A 161 12.29 14.79 6.04
CA ILE A 161 11.15 15.45 6.71
C ILE A 161 11.54 15.96 8.10
N ALA A 162 12.30 15.15 8.86
CA ALA A 162 12.78 15.56 10.19
C ALA A 162 13.70 16.79 10.13
N ARG A 163 14.55 16.87 9.11
CA ARG A 163 15.42 18.06 8.90
C ARG A 163 14.63 19.30 8.48
N GLU A 164 13.57 19.12 7.71
CA GLU A 164 12.74 20.23 7.22
C GLU A 164 11.83 20.84 8.30
N CYS A 165 11.59 20.12 9.39
CA CYS A 165 10.75 20.56 10.53
C CYS A 165 9.37 21.11 10.10
N ARG A 166 8.77 20.54 9.06
CA ARG A 166 7.45 20.93 8.53
C ARG A 166 6.39 19.87 8.77
N PRO A 167 5.11 20.23 8.84
CA PRO A 167 4.03 19.25 8.83
C PRO A 167 4.09 18.38 7.57
N PHE A 168 3.79 17.10 7.71
CA PHE A 168 3.86 16.15 6.60
C PHE A 168 2.68 15.18 6.59
N CYS A 169 2.46 14.60 5.42
CA CYS A 169 1.59 13.45 5.23
C CYS A 169 2.34 12.44 4.38
N LEU A 170 2.73 11.32 4.98
CA LEU A 170 3.46 10.24 4.31
C LEU A 170 2.63 8.96 4.35
N THR A 171 2.34 8.42 3.17
CA THR A 171 1.73 7.10 3.02
C THR A 171 2.82 6.12 2.61
N VAL A 172 2.91 4.99 3.33
CA VAL A 172 3.84 3.90 3.02
C VAL A 172 3.04 2.66 2.63
N GLY A 173 3.25 2.20 1.41
CA GLY A 173 2.55 1.05 0.85
C GLY A 173 3.46 -0.16 0.66
N LEU A 174 3.49 -1.07 1.64
CA LEU A 174 4.19 -2.34 1.54
C LEU A 174 3.37 -3.38 0.77
N MET A 175 4.04 -4.39 0.21
CA MET A 175 3.41 -5.52 -0.46
C MET A 175 3.02 -6.61 0.52
N LEU A 176 3.95 -7.01 1.37
CA LEU A 176 3.72 -8.09 2.33
C LEU A 176 2.77 -7.66 3.46
N PRO A 177 1.96 -8.57 3.95
CA PRO A 177 1.87 -10.02 3.68
C PRO A 177 0.89 -10.40 2.55
N HIS A 178 0.88 -9.70 1.44
CA HIS A 178 0.08 -10.07 0.27
C HIS A 178 0.51 -11.44 -0.23
N ALA A 179 -0.45 -12.31 -0.52
CA ALA A 179 -0.16 -13.61 -1.09
C ALA A 179 0.49 -13.45 -2.48
N PRO A 180 1.54 -14.19 -2.73
CA PRO A 180 2.12 -14.30 -4.06
C PRO A 180 1.23 -15.12 -4.98
#